data_8ee1db05171278b08a75aaf6c13b7d47
#
_entry.id   8ee1db05171278b08a75aaf6c13b7d47
#
_cell.length_a   1.000
_cell.length_b   1.000
_cell.length_c   1.000
_cell.angle_alpha   90.00
_cell.angle_beta   90.00
_cell.angle_gamma   90.00
#
_symmetry.space_group_name_H-M   'P 1'
#
loop_
_entity.id
_entity.type
_entity.pdbx_description
1 polymer ?
#
loop_
_entity_poly.entity_id
_entity_poly.type
_entity_poly.pdbx_seq_one_letter_code
_entity_poly.pdbx_strand_id
1 'polypeptide(L)'
;MLTEMHIAVIGGDARQLEVIRKLVELDAKLSLIGFEQLDHGFTGAAKESIQDLNFTSLDAIILPVAGTNAKGEVDTIFSNEKVSITKEQIEKTPENFTIYSGIGTPYLENLVSTTNRKLVKLFDRDDVAIYNSIPTVEGTLMMVIQHTDYTIHGSNVMVLGFGRTGMSVARAFQSLGAHVKVGARRSEHIARITEMMFSPFHMQDIE
;
A
#
# COMPACT_ATOMS: atom_id res chain seq x y z
N MET A 1 -1.36 12.97 -19.64
CA MET A 1 -2.76 12.53 -19.86
C MET A 1 -2.74 11.03 -20.12
N LEU A 2 -3.73 10.32 -19.62
CA LEU A 2 -3.92 8.88 -19.81
C LEU A 2 -5.09 8.61 -20.77
N THR A 3 -5.35 9.56 -21.66
CA THR A 3 -6.41 9.49 -22.67
C THR A 3 -6.28 8.18 -23.44
N GLU A 4 -7.38 7.48 -23.62
CA GLU A 4 -7.49 6.16 -24.25
C GLU A 4 -7.00 4.97 -23.42
N MET A 5 -6.33 5.18 -22.29
CA MET A 5 -5.97 4.06 -21.39
C MET A 5 -7.19 3.58 -20.61
N HIS A 6 -7.45 2.28 -20.66
CA HIS A 6 -8.51 1.63 -19.89
C HIS A 6 -7.91 0.94 -18.67
N ILE A 7 -8.23 1.44 -17.48
CA ILE A 7 -7.66 0.98 -16.21
C ILE A 7 -8.80 0.46 -15.31
N ALA A 8 -8.65 -0.75 -14.80
CA ALA A 8 -9.53 -1.24 -13.76
C ALA A 8 -8.94 -0.95 -12.37
N VAL A 9 -9.71 -0.31 -11.50
CA VAL A 9 -9.37 -0.17 -10.08
C VAL A 9 -10.19 -1.20 -9.31
N ILE A 10 -9.52 -2.10 -8.60
CA ILE A 10 -10.17 -3.25 -7.98
C ILE A 10 -9.98 -3.19 -6.46
N GLY A 11 -11.09 -3.07 -5.74
CA GLY A 11 -11.15 -3.12 -4.29
C GLY A 11 -10.40 -1.99 -3.57
N GLY A 12 -10.17 -2.20 -2.29
CA GLY A 12 -9.42 -1.31 -1.42
C GLY A 12 -10.29 -0.48 -0.47
N ASP A 13 -9.70 0.57 0.05
CA ASP A 13 -10.29 1.47 1.04
C ASP A 13 -10.34 2.93 0.53
N ALA A 14 -10.57 3.89 1.44
CA ALA A 14 -10.71 5.31 1.10
C ALA A 14 -9.50 5.88 0.32
N ARG A 15 -8.31 5.28 0.42
CA ARG A 15 -7.13 5.70 -0.33
C ARG A 15 -7.31 5.50 -1.84
N GLN A 16 -8.03 4.44 -2.23
CA GLN A 16 -8.33 4.18 -3.65
C GLN A 16 -9.23 5.25 -4.26
N LEU A 17 -10.08 5.91 -3.47
CA LEU A 17 -10.94 6.99 -3.96
C LEU A 17 -10.11 8.17 -4.48
N GLU A 18 -8.98 8.46 -3.83
CA GLU A 18 -8.06 9.51 -4.29
C GLU A 18 -7.31 9.10 -5.56
N VAL A 19 -6.93 7.83 -5.66
CA VAL A 19 -6.33 7.27 -6.89
C VAL A 19 -7.32 7.37 -8.05
N ILE A 20 -8.59 6.98 -7.85
CA ILE A 20 -9.65 7.08 -8.85
C ILE A 20 -9.82 8.53 -9.30
N ARG A 21 -9.93 9.49 -8.35
CA ARG A 21 -10.07 10.91 -8.67
C ARG A 21 -8.92 11.39 -9.54
N LYS A 22 -7.69 11.01 -9.18
CA LYS A 22 -6.50 11.42 -9.94
C LYS A 22 -6.44 10.80 -11.33
N LEU A 23 -6.87 9.57 -11.50
CA LEU A 23 -6.95 8.93 -12.83
C LEU A 23 -8.02 9.58 -13.72
N VAL A 24 -9.16 9.97 -13.15
CA VAL A 24 -10.20 10.75 -13.86
C VAL A 24 -9.65 12.11 -14.31
N GLU A 25 -8.92 12.84 -13.45
CA GLU A 25 -8.27 14.10 -13.83
C GLU A 25 -7.24 13.92 -14.96
N LEU A 26 -6.67 12.73 -15.12
CA LEU A 26 -5.73 12.39 -16.17
C LEU A 26 -6.40 11.84 -17.44
N ASP A 27 -7.74 11.87 -17.53
CA ASP A 27 -8.57 11.40 -18.66
C ASP A 27 -8.47 9.89 -18.91
N ALA A 28 -8.22 9.06 -17.90
CA ALA A 28 -8.27 7.61 -18.03
C ALA A 28 -9.72 7.11 -18.09
N LYS A 29 -9.98 6.10 -18.94
CA LYS A 29 -11.23 5.33 -18.88
C LYS A 29 -11.12 4.34 -17.71
N LEU A 30 -12.08 4.38 -16.78
CA LEU A 30 -12.01 3.58 -15.55
C LEU A 30 -13.16 2.59 -15.41
N SER A 31 -12.81 1.36 -15.04
CA SER A 31 -13.71 0.34 -14.52
C SER A 31 -13.47 0.17 -13.03
N LEU A 32 -14.51 0.35 -12.20
CA LEU A 32 -14.43 0.27 -10.74
C LEU A 32 -15.08 -1.02 -10.26
N ILE A 33 -14.29 -1.93 -9.69
CA ILE A 33 -14.72 -3.25 -9.24
C ILE A 33 -14.65 -3.32 -7.71
N GLY A 34 -15.77 -3.69 -7.06
CA GLY A 34 -15.85 -3.74 -5.61
C GLY A 34 -16.11 -2.37 -4.97
N PHE A 35 -16.86 -1.50 -5.67
CA PHE A 35 -17.24 -0.15 -5.24
C PHE A 35 -18.76 0.07 -5.28
N GLU A 36 -19.56 -1.00 -5.24
CA GLU A 36 -21.01 -0.94 -5.42
C GLU A 36 -21.70 -0.09 -4.35
N GLN A 37 -21.17 -0.11 -3.10
CA GLN A 37 -21.74 0.61 -1.95
C GLN A 37 -21.38 2.09 -1.87
N LEU A 38 -20.60 2.62 -2.81
CA LEU A 38 -20.36 4.05 -2.86
C LEU A 38 -21.62 4.78 -3.37
N ASP A 39 -22.15 5.68 -2.55
CA ASP A 39 -23.34 6.50 -2.91
C ASP A 39 -23.07 7.42 -4.09
N HIS A 40 -21.83 7.91 -4.23
CA HIS A 40 -21.42 8.82 -5.29
C HIS A 40 -20.52 8.13 -6.30
N GLY A 41 -20.81 8.32 -7.57
CA GLY A 41 -19.96 7.89 -8.68
C GLY A 41 -18.86 8.91 -8.98
N PHE A 42 -17.93 8.51 -9.82
CA PHE A 42 -16.96 9.41 -10.42
C PHE A 42 -17.33 9.61 -11.89
N THR A 43 -17.40 10.87 -12.32
CA THR A 43 -17.64 11.19 -13.73
C THR A 43 -16.51 10.59 -14.58
N GLY A 44 -16.85 9.77 -15.57
CA GLY A 44 -15.86 9.10 -16.42
C GLY A 44 -15.38 7.73 -15.90
N ALA A 45 -15.93 7.23 -14.77
CA ALA A 45 -15.67 5.90 -14.27
C ALA A 45 -16.96 5.08 -14.17
N ALA A 46 -16.93 3.84 -14.66
CA ALA A 46 -18.04 2.90 -14.59
C ALA A 46 -17.87 1.92 -13.44
N LYS A 47 -18.91 1.75 -12.61
CA LYS A 47 -18.97 0.66 -11.64
C LYS A 47 -19.49 -0.59 -12.35
N GLU A 48 -18.79 -1.69 -12.24
CA GLU A 48 -19.18 -2.95 -12.87
C GLU A 48 -18.72 -4.14 -12.04
N SER A 49 -19.26 -5.31 -12.31
CA SER A 49 -18.81 -6.55 -11.66
C SER A 49 -17.54 -7.09 -12.32
N ILE A 50 -16.78 -7.89 -11.59
CA ILE A 50 -15.56 -8.54 -12.14
C ILE A 50 -15.92 -9.49 -13.28
N GLN A 51 -17.13 -10.03 -13.32
CA GLN A 51 -17.65 -10.92 -14.36
C GLN A 51 -17.95 -10.19 -15.66
N ASP A 52 -18.39 -8.94 -15.58
CA ASP A 52 -18.75 -8.10 -16.73
C ASP A 52 -17.55 -7.35 -17.31
N LEU A 53 -16.43 -7.31 -16.56
CA LEU A 53 -15.21 -6.61 -16.96
C LEU A 53 -14.59 -7.21 -18.23
N ASN A 54 -14.41 -6.37 -19.24
CA ASN A 54 -13.73 -6.79 -20.47
C ASN A 54 -12.20 -6.74 -20.33
N PHE A 55 -11.60 -7.83 -19.94
CA PHE A 55 -10.15 -7.95 -19.76
C PHE A 55 -9.34 -7.72 -21.04
N THR A 56 -9.90 -7.96 -22.24
CA THR A 56 -9.17 -7.79 -23.50
C THR A 56 -8.90 -6.32 -23.85
N SER A 57 -9.63 -5.39 -23.25
CA SER A 57 -9.49 -3.95 -23.47
C SER A 57 -8.72 -3.22 -22.35
N LEU A 58 -8.22 -3.95 -21.35
CA LEU A 58 -7.51 -3.35 -20.22
C LEU A 58 -6.03 -3.13 -20.54
N ASP A 59 -5.55 -1.94 -20.22
CA ASP A 59 -4.11 -1.61 -20.22
C ASP A 59 -3.48 -1.90 -18.86
N ALA A 60 -4.24 -1.74 -17.78
CA ALA A 60 -3.75 -1.98 -16.43
C ALA A 60 -4.85 -2.33 -15.42
N ILE A 61 -4.41 -2.97 -14.33
CA ILE A 61 -5.17 -3.09 -13.08
C ILE A 61 -4.42 -2.39 -11.96
N ILE A 62 -5.15 -1.66 -11.11
CA ILE A 62 -4.63 -1.10 -9.87
C ILE A 62 -5.30 -1.79 -8.70
N LEU A 63 -4.49 -2.41 -7.85
CA LEU A 63 -4.88 -3.11 -6.63
C LEU A 63 -4.62 -2.27 -5.39
N PRO A 64 -5.26 -2.56 -4.25
CA PRO A 64 -4.90 -1.95 -2.97
C PRO A 64 -3.46 -2.28 -2.57
N VAL A 65 -2.97 -1.58 -1.55
CA VAL A 65 -1.59 -1.73 -1.04
C VAL A 65 -1.25 -3.19 -0.73
N ALA A 66 -2.17 -3.92 -0.11
CA ALA A 66 -1.97 -5.32 0.27
C ALA A 66 -2.00 -6.30 -0.92
N GLY A 67 -2.45 -5.87 -2.10
CA GLY A 67 -2.61 -6.72 -3.27
C GLY A 67 -3.75 -7.72 -3.11
N THR A 68 -3.42 -9.01 -3.18
CA THR A 68 -4.38 -10.12 -3.01
C THR A 68 -3.98 -11.01 -1.84
N ASN A 69 -4.92 -11.79 -1.33
CA ASN A 69 -4.60 -12.92 -0.46
C ASN A 69 -4.08 -14.14 -1.27
N ALA A 70 -3.83 -15.25 -0.59
CA ALA A 70 -3.31 -16.49 -1.20
C ALA A 70 -4.28 -17.15 -2.21
N LYS A 71 -5.55 -16.74 -2.23
CA LYS A 71 -6.58 -17.24 -3.16
C LYS A 71 -6.86 -16.27 -4.32
N GLY A 72 -6.13 -15.14 -4.39
CA GLY A 72 -6.37 -14.11 -5.39
C GLY A 72 -7.53 -13.17 -5.03
N GLU A 73 -8.09 -13.25 -3.82
CA GLU A 73 -9.14 -12.36 -3.38
C GLU A 73 -8.55 -10.99 -3.01
N VAL A 74 -9.25 -9.93 -3.40
CA VAL A 74 -8.90 -8.53 -3.13
C VAL A 74 -9.84 -7.99 -2.06
N ASP A 75 -9.28 -7.41 -1.00
CA ASP A 75 -10.08 -6.78 0.05
C ASP A 75 -10.72 -5.49 -0.46
N THR A 76 -11.96 -5.26 -0.08
CA THR A 76 -12.70 -4.03 -0.33
C THR A 76 -13.62 -3.69 0.83
N ILE A 77 -13.70 -2.40 1.19
CA ILE A 77 -14.66 -1.90 2.19
C ILE A 77 -15.92 -1.33 1.55
N PHE A 78 -16.00 -1.30 0.22
CA PHE A 78 -17.09 -0.69 -0.55
C PHE A 78 -17.95 -1.72 -1.28
N SER A 79 -17.80 -3.01 -0.95
CA SER A 79 -18.61 -4.10 -1.47
C SER A 79 -18.80 -5.19 -0.43
N ASN A 80 -19.93 -5.88 -0.48
CA ASN A 80 -20.17 -7.11 0.29
C ASN A 80 -19.77 -8.36 -0.50
N GLU A 81 -19.48 -8.20 -1.80
CA GLU A 81 -19.11 -9.31 -2.66
C GLU A 81 -17.61 -9.59 -2.59
N LYS A 82 -17.25 -10.84 -2.72
CA LYS A 82 -15.85 -11.24 -2.83
C LYS A 82 -15.37 -10.99 -4.25
N VAL A 83 -14.35 -10.18 -4.37
CA VAL A 83 -13.68 -9.92 -5.64
C VAL A 83 -12.40 -10.74 -5.70
N SER A 84 -12.22 -11.52 -6.76
CA SER A 84 -11.00 -12.30 -6.96
C SER A 84 -10.49 -12.16 -8.39
N ILE A 85 -9.16 -12.19 -8.54
CA ILE A 85 -8.48 -12.17 -9.84
C ILE A 85 -7.98 -13.57 -10.12
N THR A 86 -8.30 -14.10 -11.31
CA THR A 86 -7.90 -15.44 -11.71
C THR A 86 -6.89 -15.40 -12.87
N LYS A 87 -6.20 -16.53 -13.07
CA LYS A 87 -5.25 -16.69 -14.17
C LYS A 87 -5.95 -16.56 -15.53
N GLU A 88 -7.11 -17.17 -15.68
CA GLU A 88 -7.90 -17.17 -16.93
C GLU A 88 -8.36 -15.75 -17.33
N GLN A 89 -8.58 -14.88 -16.35
CA GLN A 89 -8.90 -13.47 -16.58
C GLN A 89 -7.66 -12.72 -17.09
N ILE A 90 -6.52 -12.91 -16.44
CA ILE A 90 -5.27 -12.22 -16.82
C ILE A 90 -4.72 -12.71 -18.16
N GLU A 91 -4.90 -13.98 -18.52
CA GLU A 91 -4.54 -14.50 -19.84
C GLU A 91 -5.26 -13.81 -21.00
N LYS A 92 -6.47 -13.26 -20.75
CA LYS A 92 -7.24 -12.52 -21.77
C LYS A 92 -6.73 -11.09 -22.00
N THR A 93 -5.91 -10.54 -21.10
CA THR A 93 -5.41 -9.17 -21.22
C THR A 93 -4.35 -9.06 -22.34
N PRO A 94 -4.11 -7.85 -22.89
CA PRO A 94 -3.02 -7.63 -23.84
C PRO A 94 -1.64 -7.98 -23.27
N GLU A 95 -0.65 -8.24 -24.12
CA GLU A 95 0.71 -8.61 -23.70
C GLU A 95 1.41 -7.51 -22.90
N ASN A 96 1.15 -6.23 -23.19
CA ASN A 96 1.70 -5.07 -22.50
C ASN A 96 0.95 -4.69 -21.21
N PHE A 97 -0.05 -5.48 -20.83
CA PHE A 97 -0.84 -5.26 -19.63
C PHE A 97 0.01 -5.26 -18.35
N THR A 98 -0.32 -4.38 -17.42
CA THR A 98 0.42 -4.24 -16.17
C THR A 98 -0.51 -4.29 -14.95
N ILE A 99 -0.11 -5.04 -13.93
CA ILE A 99 -0.74 -5.03 -12.60
C ILE A 99 0.08 -4.11 -11.69
N TYR A 100 -0.57 -3.13 -11.08
CA TYR A 100 0.00 -2.27 -10.06
C TYR A 100 -0.52 -2.68 -8.69
N SER A 101 0.37 -2.90 -7.74
CA SER A 101 0.05 -3.23 -6.34
C SER A 101 1.03 -2.53 -5.40
N GLY A 102 0.65 -2.28 -4.17
CA GLY A 102 1.60 -1.77 -3.17
C GLY A 102 2.74 -2.77 -2.94
N ILE A 103 2.38 -4.01 -2.66
CA ILE A 103 3.33 -5.12 -2.44
C ILE A 103 3.08 -6.26 -3.45
N GLY A 104 4.10 -7.08 -3.69
CA GLY A 104 3.97 -8.34 -4.40
C GLY A 104 3.62 -9.47 -3.43
N THR A 105 2.45 -10.07 -3.61
CA THR A 105 2.10 -11.29 -2.88
C THR A 105 2.58 -12.51 -3.64
N PRO A 106 2.82 -13.67 -3.00
CA PRO A 106 3.20 -14.89 -3.71
C PRO A 106 2.20 -15.27 -4.81
N TYR A 107 0.91 -15.00 -4.58
CA TYR A 107 -0.11 -15.22 -5.58
C TYR A 107 0.09 -14.34 -6.83
N LEU A 108 0.28 -13.03 -6.65
CA LEU A 108 0.48 -12.09 -7.77
C LEU A 108 1.78 -12.38 -8.52
N GLU A 109 2.85 -12.72 -7.81
CA GLU A 109 4.13 -13.06 -8.44
C GLU A 109 4.02 -14.33 -9.29
N ASN A 110 3.33 -15.37 -8.79
CA ASN A 110 3.04 -16.58 -9.56
C ASN A 110 2.11 -16.29 -10.74
N LEU A 111 1.08 -15.48 -10.54
CA LEU A 111 0.12 -15.10 -11.56
C LEU A 111 0.81 -14.44 -12.76
N VAL A 112 1.63 -13.41 -12.53
CA VAL A 112 2.31 -12.70 -13.62
C VAL A 112 3.40 -13.55 -14.28
N SER A 113 4.11 -14.40 -13.51
CA SER A 113 5.12 -15.30 -14.08
C SER A 113 4.51 -16.34 -15.01
N THR A 114 3.33 -16.88 -14.67
CA THR A 114 2.64 -17.91 -15.47
C THR A 114 1.88 -17.34 -16.66
N THR A 115 1.52 -16.05 -16.63
CA THR A 115 0.78 -15.37 -17.71
C THR A 115 1.67 -14.45 -18.56
N ASN A 116 2.96 -14.36 -18.25
CA ASN A 116 3.91 -13.46 -18.89
C ASN A 116 3.42 -11.99 -18.90
N ARG A 117 2.90 -11.53 -17.76
CA ARG A 117 2.44 -10.15 -17.57
C ARG A 117 3.36 -9.42 -16.59
N LYS A 118 3.24 -8.10 -16.50
CA LYS A 118 4.08 -7.26 -15.65
C LYS A 118 3.40 -6.98 -14.31
N LEU A 119 4.15 -7.12 -13.21
CA LEU A 119 3.76 -6.63 -11.87
C LEU A 119 4.67 -5.47 -11.48
N VAL A 120 4.07 -4.35 -11.11
CA VAL A 120 4.75 -3.19 -10.54
C VAL A 120 4.40 -3.11 -9.07
N LYS A 121 5.41 -3.32 -8.23
CA LYS A 121 5.30 -3.21 -6.76
C LYS A 121 5.68 -1.79 -6.36
N LEU A 122 4.68 -0.98 -6.01
CA LEU A 122 4.88 0.45 -5.76
C LEU A 122 5.79 0.72 -4.56
N PHE A 123 5.76 -0.14 -3.52
CA PHE A 123 6.60 0.01 -2.33
C PHE A 123 8.04 -0.50 -2.49
N ASP A 124 8.38 -1.08 -3.63
CA ASP A 124 9.78 -1.30 -3.98
C ASP A 124 10.48 0.04 -4.32
N ARG A 125 9.70 1.08 -4.63
CA ARG A 125 10.21 2.44 -4.79
C ARG A 125 10.38 3.10 -3.42
N ASP A 126 11.60 3.57 -3.13
CA ASP A 126 11.93 4.23 -1.86
C ASP A 126 11.14 5.53 -1.66
N ASP A 127 10.96 6.33 -2.71
CA ASP A 127 10.20 7.57 -2.63
C ASP A 127 8.74 7.33 -2.22
N VAL A 128 8.07 6.35 -2.82
CA VAL A 128 6.69 5.97 -2.47
C VAL A 128 6.60 5.50 -1.01
N ALA A 129 7.53 4.63 -0.59
CA ALA A 129 7.55 4.11 0.77
C ALA A 129 7.86 5.19 1.82
N ILE A 130 8.73 6.16 1.48
CA ILE A 130 9.03 7.31 2.34
C ILE A 130 7.81 8.23 2.45
N TYR A 131 7.16 8.58 1.35
CA TYR A 131 5.92 9.37 1.40
C TYR A 131 4.82 8.66 2.20
N ASN A 132 4.66 7.34 2.03
CA ASN A 132 3.69 6.57 2.80
C ASN A 132 4.04 6.48 4.29
N SER A 133 5.31 6.70 4.68
CA SER A 133 5.67 6.74 6.10
C SER A 133 5.07 7.94 6.84
N ILE A 134 4.72 9.02 6.16
CA ILE A 134 4.12 10.22 6.78
C ILE A 134 2.77 9.88 7.43
N PRO A 135 1.73 9.44 6.71
CA PRO A 135 0.47 9.07 7.35
C PRO A 135 0.60 7.86 8.29
N THR A 136 1.58 6.99 8.08
CA THR A 136 1.86 5.88 8.99
C THR A 136 2.34 6.37 10.35
N VAL A 137 3.19 7.40 10.39
CA VAL A 137 3.63 8.05 11.64
C VAL A 137 2.44 8.68 12.36
N GLU A 138 1.60 9.42 11.65
CA GLU A 138 0.40 10.04 12.24
C GLU A 138 -0.55 9.00 12.83
N GLY A 139 -0.82 7.91 12.10
CA GLY A 139 -1.59 6.79 12.60
C GLY A 139 -0.95 6.10 13.81
N THR A 140 0.37 5.97 13.84
CA THR A 140 1.10 5.41 14.98
C THR A 140 0.94 6.30 16.23
N LEU A 141 1.09 7.61 16.09
CA LEU A 141 0.88 8.56 17.18
C LEU A 141 -0.56 8.50 17.70
N MET A 142 -1.54 8.48 16.80
CA MET A 142 -2.95 8.34 17.14
C MET A 142 -3.19 7.06 17.96
N MET A 143 -2.67 5.91 17.49
CA MET A 143 -2.80 4.64 18.20
C MET A 143 -2.17 4.67 19.59
N VAL A 144 -0.99 5.24 19.74
CA VAL A 144 -0.32 5.37 21.04
C VAL A 144 -1.16 6.24 21.98
N ILE A 145 -1.64 7.40 21.53
CA ILE A 145 -2.48 8.30 22.35
C ILE A 145 -3.79 7.62 22.78
N GLN A 146 -4.40 6.84 21.89
CA GLN A 146 -5.67 6.16 22.18
C GLN A 146 -5.54 4.95 23.11
N HIS A 147 -4.37 4.29 23.13
CA HIS A 147 -4.19 3.00 23.80
C HIS A 147 -3.22 3.05 24.98
N THR A 148 -2.76 4.23 25.37
CA THR A 148 -1.91 4.39 26.56
C THR A 148 -2.41 5.53 27.43
N ASP A 149 -2.23 5.39 28.75
CA ASP A 149 -2.57 6.40 29.74
C ASP A 149 -1.40 7.33 30.07
N TYR A 150 -0.35 7.31 29.23
CA TYR A 150 0.88 8.08 29.42
C TYR A 150 1.04 9.15 28.36
N THR A 151 1.66 10.27 28.73
CA THR A 151 2.10 11.26 27.76
C THR A 151 3.27 10.71 26.93
N ILE A 152 3.34 11.07 25.68
CA ILE A 152 4.50 10.71 24.81
C ILE A 152 5.75 11.45 25.34
N HIS A 153 5.62 12.70 25.74
CA HIS A 153 6.72 13.47 26.35
C HIS A 153 7.23 12.77 27.61
N GLY A 154 8.53 12.53 27.67
CA GLY A 154 9.19 11.85 28.79
C GLY A 154 9.01 10.33 28.82
N SER A 155 8.23 9.75 27.91
CA SER A 155 8.05 8.29 27.83
C SER A 155 9.28 7.59 27.25
N ASN A 156 9.43 6.28 27.54
CA ASN A 156 10.41 5.42 26.90
C ASN A 156 9.77 4.71 25.72
N VAL A 157 10.26 4.95 24.51
CA VAL A 157 9.76 4.37 23.27
C VAL A 157 10.82 3.49 22.64
N MET A 158 10.42 2.30 22.23
CA MET A 158 11.27 1.39 21.47
C MET A 158 10.74 1.23 20.05
N VAL A 159 11.59 1.50 19.05
CA VAL A 159 11.27 1.32 17.64
C VAL A 159 12.04 0.12 17.10
N LEU A 160 11.33 -0.91 16.68
CA LEU A 160 11.90 -2.15 16.16
C LEU A 160 12.08 -2.07 14.65
N GLY A 161 13.29 -1.74 14.23
CA GLY A 161 13.68 -1.57 12.83
C GLY A 161 14.01 -0.13 12.46
N PHE A 162 15.05 0.01 11.64
CA PHE A 162 15.55 1.31 11.15
C PHE A 162 15.45 1.39 9.62
N GLY A 163 14.25 1.11 9.12
CA GLY A 163 13.90 1.29 7.71
C GLY A 163 13.24 2.65 7.46
N ARG A 164 12.67 2.79 6.25
CA ARG A 164 12.00 4.02 5.80
C ARG A 164 10.92 4.51 6.78
N THR A 165 10.07 3.62 7.27
CA THR A 165 9.04 3.95 8.28
C THR A 165 9.60 4.11 9.69
N GLY A 166 10.47 3.17 10.13
CA GLY A 166 11.01 3.19 11.50
C GLY A 166 11.81 4.45 11.81
N MET A 167 12.58 4.96 10.85
CA MET A 167 13.29 6.23 10.98
C MET A 167 12.31 7.41 11.19
N SER A 168 11.24 7.47 10.40
CA SER A 168 10.22 8.54 10.50
C SER A 168 9.49 8.48 11.84
N VAL A 169 9.11 7.29 12.30
CA VAL A 169 8.49 7.07 13.61
C VAL A 169 9.43 7.51 14.74
N ALA A 170 10.69 7.04 14.72
CA ALA A 170 11.67 7.40 15.76
C ALA A 170 11.85 8.92 15.89
N ARG A 171 11.97 9.63 14.76
CA ARG A 171 12.09 11.10 14.74
C ARG A 171 10.84 11.79 15.29
N ALA A 172 9.65 11.33 14.97
CA ALA A 172 8.41 11.91 15.45
C ALA A 172 8.29 11.80 16.98
N PHE A 173 8.55 10.61 17.54
CA PHE A 173 8.52 10.42 19.00
C PHE A 173 9.61 11.23 19.71
N GLN A 174 10.83 11.29 19.16
CA GLN A 174 11.89 12.12 19.71
C GLN A 174 11.49 13.61 19.70
N SER A 175 10.89 14.10 18.62
CA SER A 175 10.43 15.49 18.50
C SER A 175 9.33 15.84 19.51
N LEU A 176 8.56 14.85 19.97
CA LEU A 176 7.57 14.98 21.04
C LEU A 176 8.18 14.82 22.45
N GLY A 177 9.49 14.68 22.56
CA GLY A 177 10.21 14.61 23.81
C GLY A 177 10.27 13.22 24.46
N ALA A 178 10.04 12.16 23.70
CA ALA A 178 10.24 10.79 24.18
C ALA A 178 11.72 10.39 24.18
N HIS A 179 12.09 9.47 25.08
CA HIS A 179 13.39 8.78 25.10
C HIS A 179 13.33 7.61 24.14
N VAL A 180 13.88 7.77 22.94
CA VAL A 180 13.70 6.79 21.85
C VAL A 180 14.91 5.86 21.77
N LYS A 181 14.66 4.53 21.88
CA LYS A 181 15.61 3.46 21.55
C LYS A 181 15.23 2.88 20.20
N VAL A 182 16.23 2.64 19.32
CA VAL A 182 16.01 2.10 18.00
C VAL A 182 16.82 0.83 17.78
N GLY A 183 16.11 -0.24 17.43
CA GLY A 183 16.70 -1.54 17.17
C GLY A 183 17.03 -1.75 15.69
N ALA A 184 18.22 -2.29 15.41
CA ALA A 184 18.60 -2.69 14.06
C ALA A 184 19.41 -4.00 14.08
N ARG A 185 19.47 -4.66 12.90
CA ARG A 185 20.24 -5.90 12.73
C ARG A 185 21.64 -5.66 12.15
N ARG A 186 21.77 -4.61 11.32
CA ARG A 186 23.00 -4.33 10.58
C ARG A 186 23.84 -3.26 11.29
N SER A 187 25.15 -3.44 11.33
CA SER A 187 26.08 -2.53 12.01
C SER A 187 26.05 -1.11 11.44
N GLU A 188 25.88 -0.96 10.12
CA GLU A 188 25.77 0.35 9.50
C GLU A 188 24.50 1.10 9.93
N HIS A 189 23.40 0.39 10.22
CA HIS A 189 22.20 1.00 10.78
C HIS A 189 22.42 1.41 12.25
N ILE A 190 23.10 0.57 13.06
CA ILE A 190 23.45 0.91 14.45
C ILE A 190 24.30 2.19 14.49
N ALA A 191 25.32 2.28 13.62
CA ALA A 191 26.14 3.48 13.51
C ALA A 191 25.30 4.73 13.12
N ARG A 192 24.38 4.58 12.16
CA ARG A 192 23.50 5.68 11.74
C ARG A 192 22.52 6.09 12.83
N ILE A 193 21.97 5.16 13.60
CA ILE A 193 21.10 5.42 14.75
C ILE A 193 21.85 6.28 15.79
N THR A 194 23.12 5.92 16.08
CA THR A 194 23.97 6.68 17.00
C THR A 194 24.26 8.10 16.47
N GLU A 195 24.63 8.22 15.20
CA GLU A 195 24.91 9.51 14.57
C GLU A 195 23.69 10.45 14.60
N MET A 196 22.47 9.88 14.47
CA MET A 196 21.21 10.61 14.56
C MET A 196 20.76 10.90 16.01
N MET A 197 21.59 10.64 17.01
CA MET A 197 21.34 10.90 18.42
C MET A 197 20.20 10.06 19.04
N PHE A 198 19.92 8.90 18.47
CA PHE A 198 19.06 7.90 19.11
C PHE A 198 19.90 6.94 19.96
N SER A 199 19.25 6.25 20.89
CA SER A 199 19.86 5.14 21.64
C SER A 199 19.76 3.84 20.83
N PRO A 200 20.88 3.30 20.28
CA PRO A 200 20.83 2.08 19.48
C PRO A 200 20.79 0.83 20.36
N PHE A 201 20.22 -0.25 19.83
CA PHE A 201 20.42 -1.60 20.34
C PHE A 201 20.38 -2.61 19.19
N HIS A 202 21.02 -3.76 19.40
CA HIS A 202 20.96 -4.84 18.41
C HIS A 202 19.68 -5.65 18.58
N MET A 203 18.98 -5.96 17.47
CA MET A 203 17.69 -6.69 17.51
C MET A 203 17.80 -8.10 18.14
N GLN A 204 19.01 -8.67 18.24
CA GLN A 204 19.27 -9.93 18.91
C GLN A 204 19.28 -9.79 20.45
N ASP A 205 19.41 -8.56 20.97
CA ASP A 205 19.50 -8.28 22.42
C ASP A 205 18.09 -8.03 23.03
N ILE A 206 17.03 -8.30 22.28
CA ILE A 206 15.65 -8.25 22.77
C ILE A 206 15.37 -9.60 23.44
N GLU A 207 15.28 -9.61 24.75
CA GLU A 207 14.75 -10.71 25.55
C GLU A 207 13.24 -10.58 25.78
#